data_dd99d43a97f2e06e3dce6b0b56440db8
#
_entry.id   dd99d43a97f2e06e3dce6b0b56440db8
#
_cell.length_a   1.000
_cell.length_b   1.000
_cell.length_c   1.000
_cell.angle_alpha   90.00
_cell.angle_beta   90.00
_cell.angle_gamma   90.00
#
_symmetry.space_group_name_H-M   'P 1'
#
loop_
_entity.id
_entity.type
_entity.pdbx_description
1 polymer ?
#
loop_
_entity_poly.entity_id
_entity_poly.type
_entity_poly.pdbx_seq_one_letter_code
_entity_poly.pdbx_strand_id
1 'polypeptide(L)'
;TQYNAWSLNEHLSSSKWWDFGRKQGGLYVFTPSITSDNGFWYRGTADAIAQNIAFLKKSHEPYVVIASADAVYKMDYNKVLERHVETGADITIVCKDMGEGADVTSFGVVRTDNNGRVTDFEEKPLNNTSGLISTGIYIIRRRFLIQLLEQCIAEDRYDFVNDIIIRNKNIKKIYVYKLESYWKNIASVK
;
A
#
# COMPACT_ATOMS: atom_id res chain seq x y z
N THR A 1 -12.64 -6.75 -0.14
CA THR A 1 -13.78 -5.90 -0.53
C THR A 1 -14.86 -5.94 0.54
N GLN A 2 -15.42 -4.80 0.93
CA GLN A 2 -16.49 -4.78 1.92
C GLN A 2 -17.68 -3.88 1.54
N TYR A 3 -17.47 -2.85 0.70
CA TYR A 3 -18.53 -1.96 0.25
C TYR A 3 -18.88 -2.26 -1.20
N ASN A 4 -20.19 -2.43 -1.48
CA ASN A 4 -20.73 -2.65 -2.83
C ASN A 4 -19.91 -3.65 -3.68
N ALA A 5 -19.58 -4.80 -3.08
CA ALA A 5 -18.62 -5.75 -3.64
C ALA A 5 -19.13 -6.50 -4.88
N TRP A 6 -20.46 -6.46 -5.16
CA TRP A 6 -21.07 -7.24 -6.24
C TRP A 6 -20.44 -6.94 -7.61
N SER A 7 -20.47 -5.69 -8.07
CA SER A 7 -19.99 -5.34 -9.40
C SER A 7 -18.47 -5.56 -9.56
N LEU A 8 -17.71 -5.32 -8.48
CA LEU A 8 -16.28 -5.61 -8.47
C LEU A 8 -16.01 -7.11 -8.55
N ASN A 9 -16.73 -7.92 -7.77
CA ASN A 9 -16.58 -9.38 -7.82
C ASN A 9 -17.00 -9.95 -9.17
N GLU A 10 -18.07 -9.44 -9.77
CA GLU A 10 -18.50 -9.80 -11.12
C GLU A 10 -17.42 -9.48 -12.16
N HIS A 11 -16.87 -8.26 -12.10
CA HIS A 11 -15.78 -7.84 -12.99
C HIS A 11 -14.53 -8.71 -12.82
N LEU A 12 -14.17 -9.08 -11.61
CA LEU A 12 -12.98 -9.90 -11.30
C LEU A 12 -13.22 -11.41 -11.50
N SER A 13 -14.46 -11.87 -11.63
CA SER A 13 -14.79 -13.30 -11.76
C SER A 13 -14.30 -13.95 -13.06
N SER A 14 -14.07 -13.15 -14.10
CA SER A 14 -13.58 -13.63 -15.39
C SER A 14 -12.06 -13.77 -15.37
N SER A 15 -11.56 -14.97 -15.10
CA SER A 15 -10.12 -15.28 -15.14
C SER A 15 -9.47 -15.06 -16.52
N LYS A 16 -10.28 -15.10 -17.59
CA LYS A 16 -9.82 -14.96 -18.97
C LYS A 16 -9.21 -13.58 -19.27
N TRP A 17 -9.78 -12.53 -18.71
CA TRP A 17 -9.33 -11.15 -18.95
C TRP A 17 -8.05 -10.78 -18.19
N TRP A 18 -7.74 -11.49 -17.10
CA TRP A 18 -6.67 -11.15 -16.18
C TRP A 18 -5.51 -12.15 -16.18
N ASP A 19 -5.54 -13.17 -17.05
CA ASP A 19 -4.54 -14.25 -17.13
C ASP A 19 -4.29 -14.95 -15.75
N PHE A 20 -5.32 -15.07 -14.94
CA PHE A 20 -5.24 -15.73 -13.62
C PHE A 20 -5.45 -17.25 -13.66
N GLY A 21 -5.59 -17.84 -14.84
CA GLY A 21 -5.82 -19.28 -15.03
C GLY A 21 -4.59 -20.16 -14.87
N ARG A 22 -3.48 -19.64 -14.31
CA ARG A 22 -2.22 -20.39 -14.15
C ARG A 22 -2.29 -21.32 -12.95
N LYS A 23 -1.49 -22.41 -12.98
CA LYS A 23 -1.39 -23.39 -11.88
C LYS A 23 -0.79 -22.79 -10.61
N GLN A 24 0.00 -21.73 -10.71
CA GLN A 24 0.61 -21.01 -9.60
C GLN A 24 0.22 -19.53 -9.66
N GLY A 25 -0.13 -18.94 -8.51
CA GLY A 25 -0.67 -17.60 -8.41
C GLY A 25 -2.20 -17.61 -8.48
N GLY A 26 -2.78 -16.55 -9.03
CA GLY A 26 -4.21 -16.35 -9.17
C GLY A 26 -4.71 -15.10 -8.45
N LEU A 27 -6.00 -14.83 -8.60
CA LEU A 27 -6.68 -13.75 -7.91
C LEU A 27 -7.48 -14.32 -6.73
N TYR A 28 -7.28 -13.73 -5.57
CA TYR A 28 -8.02 -14.04 -4.35
C TYR A 28 -8.74 -12.78 -3.89
N VAL A 29 -10.06 -12.85 -3.79
CA VAL A 29 -10.90 -11.75 -3.31
C VAL A 29 -11.28 -12.05 -1.87
N PHE A 30 -10.76 -11.24 -0.94
CA PHE A 30 -11.06 -11.36 0.47
C PHE A 30 -12.17 -10.39 0.87
N THR A 31 -13.17 -10.93 1.56
CA THR A 31 -14.25 -10.17 2.20
C THR A 31 -14.11 -10.29 3.73
N PRO A 32 -14.60 -9.32 4.50
CA PRO A 32 -14.66 -9.48 5.95
C PRO A 32 -15.42 -10.75 6.31
N SER A 33 -14.91 -11.50 7.26
CA SER A 33 -15.56 -12.71 7.78
C SER A 33 -15.86 -12.54 9.27
N ILE A 34 -17.06 -12.87 9.69
CA ILE A 34 -17.41 -12.94 11.09
C ILE A 34 -16.79 -14.21 11.65
N THR A 35 -15.93 -14.05 12.65
CA THR A 35 -15.32 -15.15 13.41
C THR A 35 -15.63 -14.95 14.89
N SER A 36 -15.30 -15.95 15.74
CA SER A 36 -15.43 -15.82 17.20
C SER A 36 -14.67 -14.61 17.75
N ASP A 37 -13.57 -14.26 17.12
CA ASP A 37 -12.65 -13.22 17.59
C ASP A 37 -12.87 -11.88 16.87
N ASN A 38 -13.61 -11.85 15.77
CA ASN A 38 -13.89 -10.65 15.00
C ASN A 38 -15.29 -10.68 14.40
N GLY A 39 -16.18 -9.88 14.99
CA GLY A 39 -17.56 -9.70 14.53
C GLY A 39 -17.77 -8.51 13.62
N PHE A 40 -16.71 -7.86 13.13
CA PHE A 40 -16.78 -6.57 12.46
C PHE A 40 -16.24 -6.60 11.02
N TRP A 41 -16.61 -5.58 10.28
CA TRP A 41 -16.02 -5.21 9.01
C TRP A 41 -14.54 -4.84 9.20
N TYR A 42 -13.79 -4.74 8.09
CA TYR A 42 -12.42 -4.21 8.16
C TYR A 42 -12.47 -2.79 8.74
N ARG A 43 -11.76 -2.58 9.84
CA ARG A 43 -11.71 -1.31 10.58
C ARG A 43 -10.73 -0.32 9.97
N GLY A 44 -9.87 -0.78 9.07
CA GLY A 44 -8.89 0.01 8.36
C GLY A 44 -8.08 -0.81 7.38
N THR A 45 -7.16 -0.15 6.68
CA THR A 45 -6.36 -0.77 5.61
C THR A 45 -5.36 -1.80 6.14
N ALA A 46 -4.76 -1.58 7.32
CA ALA A 46 -3.92 -2.57 7.97
C ALA A 46 -4.74 -3.75 8.48
N ASP A 47 -5.92 -3.51 9.03
CA ASP A 47 -6.82 -4.56 9.51
C ASP A 47 -7.27 -5.48 8.37
N ALA A 48 -7.55 -4.93 7.19
CA ALA A 48 -7.91 -5.73 6.02
C ALA A 48 -6.81 -6.73 5.62
N ILE A 49 -5.56 -6.34 5.72
CA ILE A 49 -4.43 -7.24 5.45
C ILE A 49 -4.23 -8.21 6.62
N ALA A 50 -4.34 -7.72 7.85
CA ALA A 50 -4.12 -8.49 9.08
C ALA A 50 -5.13 -9.64 9.23
N GLN A 51 -6.41 -9.41 8.94
CA GLN A 51 -7.43 -10.48 8.95
C GLN A 51 -7.14 -11.59 7.92
N ASN A 52 -6.34 -11.30 6.90
CA ASN A 52 -5.93 -12.25 5.86
C ASN A 52 -4.47 -12.68 5.98
N ILE A 53 -3.84 -12.48 7.15
CA ILE A 53 -2.41 -12.75 7.39
C ILE A 53 -2.01 -14.21 7.14
N ALA A 54 -2.94 -15.14 7.31
CA ALA A 54 -2.72 -16.56 7.05
C ALA A 54 -2.35 -16.82 5.58
N PHE A 55 -2.88 -16.03 4.64
CA PHE A 55 -2.51 -16.09 3.23
C PHE A 55 -1.06 -15.64 3.01
N LEU A 56 -0.64 -14.55 3.65
CA LEU A 56 0.75 -14.09 3.61
C LEU A 56 1.71 -15.11 4.23
N LYS A 57 1.32 -15.76 5.33
CA LYS A 57 2.14 -16.78 5.99
C LYS A 57 2.34 -18.04 5.14
N LYS A 58 1.36 -18.40 4.31
CA LYS A 58 1.44 -19.53 3.37
C LYS A 58 2.29 -19.22 2.13
N SER A 59 2.46 -17.95 1.76
CA SER A 59 3.27 -17.56 0.62
C SER A 59 4.76 -17.83 0.86
N HIS A 60 5.49 -18.15 -0.21
CA HIS A 60 6.95 -18.28 -0.20
C HIS A 60 7.66 -17.08 -0.81
N GLU A 61 6.91 -16.14 -1.40
CA GLU A 61 7.46 -14.94 -2.02
C GLU A 61 8.13 -14.03 -0.98
N PRO A 62 9.35 -13.52 -1.24
CA PRO A 62 10.09 -12.73 -0.26
C PRO A 62 9.54 -11.31 -0.06
N TYR A 63 8.88 -10.76 -1.06
CA TYR A 63 8.36 -9.40 -1.08
C TYR A 63 6.86 -9.36 -1.31
N VAL A 64 6.23 -8.31 -0.80
CA VAL A 64 4.81 -8.00 -1.01
C VAL A 64 4.71 -6.61 -1.59
N VAL A 65 3.91 -6.47 -2.64
CA VAL A 65 3.45 -5.17 -3.14
C VAL A 65 2.07 -4.91 -2.56
N ILE A 66 1.91 -3.76 -1.93
CA ILE A 66 0.61 -3.23 -1.51
C ILE A 66 0.31 -2.08 -2.45
N ALA A 67 -0.86 -2.09 -3.07
CA ALA A 67 -1.26 -1.03 -3.99
C ALA A 67 -2.71 -0.62 -3.73
N SER A 68 -2.93 0.68 -3.60
CA SER A 68 -4.26 1.27 -3.59
C SER A 68 -4.91 1.10 -4.97
N ALA A 69 -6.23 0.87 -4.99
CA ALA A 69 -7.01 0.65 -6.21
C ALA A 69 -7.71 1.92 -6.73
N ASP A 70 -7.37 3.09 -6.21
CA ASP A 70 -7.98 4.38 -6.51
C ASP A 70 -7.18 5.24 -7.48
N ALA A 71 -6.25 4.66 -8.22
CA ALA A 71 -5.43 5.36 -9.18
C ALA A 71 -5.22 4.58 -10.49
N VAL A 72 -5.03 5.33 -11.59
CA VAL A 72 -4.58 4.80 -12.87
C VAL A 72 -3.13 5.23 -13.09
N TYR A 73 -2.26 4.28 -13.39
CA TYR A 73 -0.83 4.54 -13.57
C TYR A 73 -0.17 3.54 -14.51
N LYS A 74 1.01 3.92 -14.98
CA LYS A 74 1.91 3.02 -15.72
C LYS A 74 3.22 2.92 -14.94
N MET A 75 3.58 1.71 -14.51
CA MET A 75 4.78 1.49 -13.70
C MET A 75 5.36 0.11 -13.96
N ASP A 76 6.69 0.02 -13.93
CA ASP A 76 7.43 -1.23 -13.88
C ASP A 76 7.77 -1.55 -12.43
N TYR A 77 7.09 -2.54 -11.86
CA TYR A 77 7.30 -2.97 -10.49
C TYR A 77 8.70 -3.54 -10.24
N ASN A 78 9.37 -4.09 -11.26
CA ASN A 78 10.73 -4.60 -11.12
C ASN A 78 11.71 -3.47 -10.76
N LYS A 79 11.58 -2.29 -11.38
CA LYS A 79 12.41 -1.13 -11.05
C LYS A 79 12.21 -0.66 -9.61
N VAL A 80 10.99 -0.73 -9.11
CA VAL A 80 10.71 -0.40 -7.69
C VAL A 80 11.35 -1.44 -6.77
N LEU A 81 11.27 -2.72 -7.12
CA LEU A 81 11.91 -3.81 -6.37
C LEU A 81 13.43 -3.71 -6.41
N GLU A 82 14.03 -3.42 -7.56
CA GLU A 82 15.47 -3.18 -7.70
C GLU A 82 15.91 -2.07 -6.73
N ARG A 83 15.23 -0.93 -6.74
CA ARG A 83 15.50 0.17 -5.79
C ARG A 83 15.36 -0.25 -4.33
N HIS A 84 14.34 -1.05 -4.01
CA HIS A 84 14.12 -1.59 -2.66
C HIS A 84 15.31 -2.44 -2.20
N VAL A 85 15.81 -3.30 -3.07
CA VAL A 85 16.95 -4.18 -2.79
C VAL A 85 18.25 -3.39 -2.69
N GLU A 86 18.53 -2.48 -3.62
CA GLU A 86 19.75 -1.65 -3.66
C GLU A 86 19.89 -0.79 -2.40
N THR A 87 18.80 -0.20 -1.94
CA THR A 87 18.82 0.64 -0.72
C THR A 87 18.83 -0.17 0.56
N GLY A 88 18.59 -1.47 0.49
CA GLY A 88 18.38 -2.31 1.67
C GLY A 88 17.20 -1.84 2.51
N ALA A 89 16.18 -1.29 1.86
CA ALA A 89 15.00 -0.73 2.52
C ALA A 89 14.21 -1.80 3.29
N ASP A 90 13.58 -1.39 4.38
CA ASP A 90 12.53 -2.16 5.04
C ASP A 90 11.19 -1.93 4.33
N ILE A 91 10.93 -0.69 3.91
CA ILE A 91 9.76 -0.27 3.15
C ILE A 91 10.20 0.67 2.03
N THR A 92 9.68 0.47 0.82
CA THR A 92 9.81 1.44 -0.27
C THR A 92 8.42 1.99 -0.59
N ILE A 93 8.30 3.32 -0.60
CA ILE A 93 7.08 4.06 -0.95
C ILE A 93 7.23 4.56 -2.37
N VAL A 94 6.26 4.26 -3.23
CA VAL A 94 6.19 4.89 -4.54
C VAL A 94 5.57 6.28 -4.38
N CYS A 95 6.30 7.29 -4.79
CA CYS A 95 5.87 8.68 -4.69
C CYS A 95 5.82 9.35 -6.06
N LYS A 96 4.91 10.32 -6.22
CA LYS A 96 4.80 11.18 -7.40
C LYS A 96 5.08 12.62 -7.01
N ASP A 97 5.89 13.29 -7.83
CA ASP A 97 6.04 14.73 -7.75
C ASP A 97 4.86 15.39 -8.49
N MET A 98 4.09 16.18 -7.79
CA MET A 98 2.91 16.86 -8.34
C MET A 98 3.23 18.26 -8.91
N GLY A 99 4.47 18.71 -8.74
CA GLY A 99 4.90 20.05 -9.12
C GLY A 99 4.44 21.13 -8.15
N GLU A 100 4.94 22.36 -8.41
CA GLU A 100 4.61 23.53 -7.59
C GLU A 100 3.14 23.93 -7.76
N GLY A 101 2.48 24.27 -6.66
CA GLY A 101 1.09 24.77 -6.66
C GLY A 101 0.01 23.69 -6.80
N ALA A 102 0.37 22.41 -6.94
CA ALA A 102 -0.63 21.33 -6.94
C ALA A 102 -1.26 21.18 -5.55
N ASP A 103 -2.56 20.90 -5.50
CA ASP A 103 -3.24 20.56 -4.25
C ASP A 103 -2.91 19.14 -3.83
N VAL A 104 -2.19 19.02 -2.74
CA VAL A 104 -1.74 17.74 -2.16
C VAL A 104 -2.45 17.39 -0.85
N THR A 105 -3.43 18.16 -0.42
CA THR A 105 -4.12 18.00 0.88
C THR A 105 -4.89 16.68 1.02
N SER A 106 -5.18 16.02 -0.10
CA SER A 106 -5.86 14.72 -0.11
C SER A 106 -4.91 13.52 -0.03
N PHE A 107 -3.58 13.76 0.01
CA PHE A 107 -2.56 12.72 -0.07
C PHE A 107 -1.61 12.76 1.13
N GLY A 108 -0.90 11.66 1.33
CA GLY A 108 0.25 11.66 2.22
C GLY A 108 1.43 12.36 1.55
N VAL A 109 1.98 13.38 2.20
CA VAL A 109 3.15 14.14 1.72
C VAL A 109 4.43 13.60 2.34
N VAL A 110 5.42 13.31 1.51
CA VAL A 110 6.66 12.66 1.92
C VAL A 110 7.84 13.62 1.71
N ARG A 111 8.68 13.76 2.72
CA ARG A 111 9.96 14.47 2.65
C ARG A 111 11.10 13.50 2.74
N THR A 112 12.16 13.74 1.98
CA THR A 112 13.31 12.85 1.90
C THR A 112 14.63 13.62 2.07
N ASP A 113 15.64 12.89 2.46
CA ASP A 113 17.04 13.35 2.30
C ASP A 113 17.51 13.22 0.83
N ASN A 114 18.78 13.60 0.59
CA ASN A 114 19.39 13.54 -0.74
C ASN A 114 19.52 12.12 -1.31
N ASN A 115 19.44 11.10 -0.47
CA ASN A 115 19.53 9.68 -0.86
C ASN A 115 18.15 9.06 -1.12
N GLY A 116 17.07 9.83 -0.88
CA GLY A 116 15.69 9.37 -1.01
C GLY A 116 15.17 8.61 0.21
N ARG A 117 15.88 8.68 1.35
CA ARG A 117 15.39 8.17 2.62
C ARG A 117 14.31 9.10 3.17
N VAL A 118 13.21 8.55 3.63
CA VAL A 118 12.11 9.32 4.22
C VAL A 118 12.59 9.93 5.55
N THR A 119 12.49 11.26 5.63
CA THR A 119 12.77 12.04 6.84
C THR A 119 11.49 12.47 7.52
N ASP A 120 10.41 12.67 6.73
CA ASP A 120 9.11 13.00 7.27
C ASP A 120 7.98 12.50 6.36
N PHE A 121 6.83 12.22 6.98
CA PHE A 121 5.60 11.82 6.31
C PHE A 121 4.43 12.45 7.05
N GLU A 122 3.62 13.21 6.33
CA GLU A 122 2.42 13.87 6.84
C GLU A 122 1.20 13.40 6.03
N GLU A 123 0.26 12.73 6.69
CA GLU A 123 -0.97 12.24 6.06
C GLU A 123 -2.00 13.37 5.96
N LYS A 124 -2.41 13.69 4.76
CA LYS A 124 -3.45 14.69 4.45
C LYS A 124 -3.22 16.01 5.19
N PRO A 125 -2.14 16.73 4.88
CA PRO A 125 -1.81 17.98 5.56
C PRO A 125 -2.95 19.01 5.41
N LEU A 126 -3.18 19.80 6.47
CA LEU A 126 -4.21 20.84 6.46
C LEU A 126 -3.87 21.99 5.50
N ASN A 127 -2.59 22.26 5.33
CA ASN A 127 -2.11 23.29 4.42
C ASN A 127 -1.48 22.65 3.19
N ASN A 128 -1.67 23.31 2.04
CA ASN A 128 -1.02 22.87 0.82
C ASN A 128 0.49 23.06 0.93
N THR A 129 1.23 21.95 0.91
CA THR A 129 2.70 21.94 0.92
C THR A 129 3.18 21.32 -0.39
N SER A 130 4.17 21.93 -1.03
CA SER A 130 4.80 21.30 -2.19
C SER A 130 5.59 20.07 -1.78
N GLY A 131 5.60 19.05 -2.60
CA GLY A 131 6.43 17.89 -2.34
C GLY A 131 6.01 16.62 -3.07
N LEU A 132 6.67 15.54 -2.68
CA LEU A 132 6.35 14.20 -3.14
C LEU A 132 5.09 13.71 -2.43
N ILE A 133 4.11 13.22 -3.18
CA ILE A 133 2.96 12.54 -2.59
C ILE A 133 3.16 11.02 -2.62
N SER A 134 2.66 10.34 -1.59
CA SER A 134 2.52 8.90 -1.60
C SER A 134 1.41 8.48 -2.57
N THR A 135 1.71 7.56 -3.47
CA THR A 135 0.73 7.04 -4.42
C THR A 135 -0.12 5.89 -3.84
N GLY A 136 0.10 5.55 -2.57
CA GLY A 136 -0.54 4.38 -1.95
C GLY A 136 0.03 3.05 -2.44
N ILE A 137 1.25 3.05 -2.99
CA ILE A 137 1.93 1.84 -3.46
C ILE A 137 3.20 1.65 -2.65
N TYR A 138 3.38 0.43 -2.12
CA TYR A 138 4.49 0.08 -1.21
C TYR A 138 5.09 -1.26 -1.58
N ILE A 139 6.43 -1.40 -1.43
CA ILE A 139 7.12 -2.70 -1.43
C ILE A 139 7.68 -2.94 -0.04
N ILE A 140 7.42 -4.12 0.51
CA ILE A 140 7.82 -4.52 1.87
C ILE A 140 8.27 -5.98 1.84
N ARG A 141 9.29 -6.33 2.61
CA ARG A 141 9.64 -7.74 2.84
C ARG A 141 8.49 -8.46 3.54
N ARG A 142 8.03 -9.58 2.98
CA ARG A 142 6.86 -10.31 3.49
C ARG A 142 6.95 -10.63 4.99
N ARG A 143 8.10 -11.15 5.44
CA ARG A 143 8.29 -11.48 6.87
C ARG A 143 8.18 -10.26 7.76
N PHE A 144 8.71 -9.13 7.30
CA PHE A 144 8.64 -7.88 8.04
C PHE A 144 7.20 -7.32 8.08
N LEU A 145 6.47 -7.37 6.97
CA LEU A 145 5.06 -7.01 6.93
C LEU A 145 4.24 -7.84 7.93
N ILE A 146 4.46 -9.16 7.99
CA ILE A 146 3.77 -10.04 8.94
C ILE A 146 4.03 -9.58 10.38
N GLN A 147 5.27 -9.28 10.75
CA GLN A 147 5.61 -8.80 12.10
C GLN A 147 4.91 -7.48 12.44
N LEU A 148 4.87 -6.53 11.51
CA LEU A 148 4.17 -5.25 11.71
C LEU A 148 2.67 -5.44 11.86
N LEU A 149 2.05 -6.33 11.09
CA LEU A 149 0.62 -6.63 11.18
C LEU A 149 0.27 -7.34 12.49
N GLU A 150 1.10 -8.29 12.95
CA GLU A 150 0.93 -8.95 14.26
C GLU A 150 1.02 -7.94 15.41
N GLN A 151 1.94 -6.98 15.31
CA GLN A 151 2.03 -5.89 16.29
C GLN A 151 0.78 -4.99 16.23
N CYS A 152 0.30 -4.63 15.05
CA CYS A 152 -0.93 -3.85 14.89
C CYS A 152 -2.14 -4.55 15.53
N ILE A 153 -2.29 -5.85 15.31
CA ILE A 153 -3.35 -6.67 15.93
C ILE A 153 -3.25 -6.59 17.46
N ALA A 154 -2.05 -6.79 18.02
CA ALA A 154 -1.83 -6.81 19.47
C ALA A 154 -2.06 -5.45 20.14
N GLU A 155 -1.93 -4.34 19.40
CA GLU A 155 -2.07 -2.98 19.88
C GLU A 155 -3.38 -2.30 19.45
N ASP A 156 -4.35 -3.06 18.89
CA ASP A 156 -5.63 -2.53 18.38
C ASP A 156 -5.47 -1.38 17.37
N ARG A 157 -4.57 -1.56 16.39
CA ARG A 157 -4.26 -0.58 15.36
C ARG A 157 -4.69 -1.07 13.99
N TYR A 158 -5.23 -0.18 13.18
CA TYR A 158 -5.98 -0.58 11.99
C TYR A 158 -5.58 0.15 10.71
N ASP A 159 -4.88 1.29 10.80
CA ASP A 159 -4.54 2.11 9.66
C ASP A 159 -3.11 1.82 9.16
N PHE A 160 -2.97 1.54 7.86
CA PHE A 160 -1.67 1.18 7.29
C PHE A 160 -0.70 2.36 7.25
N VAL A 161 -1.18 3.55 6.91
CA VAL A 161 -0.32 4.73 6.80
C VAL A 161 0.10 5.22 8.18
N ASN A 162 -0.87 5.46 9.07
CA ASN A 162 -0.58 6.01 10.39
C ASN A 162 0.15 5.02 11.29
N ASP A 163 -0.31 3.77 11.33
CA ASP A 163 0.16 2.78 12.32
C ASP A 163 1.38 1.99 11.84
N ILE A 164 1.59 1.88 10.52
CA ILE A 164 2.76 1.19 9.98
C ILE A 164 3.79 2.19 9.43
N ILE A 165 3.41 3.07 8.50
CA ILE A 165 4.38 3.93 7.83
C ILE A 165 4.89 5.04 8.76
N ILE A 166 3.98 5.91 9.22
CA ILE A 166 4.35 7.10 10.00
C ILE A 166 5.02 6.72 11.31
N ARG A 167 4.48 5.74 12.01
CA ARG A 167 5.04 5.27 13.28
C ARG A 167 6.47 4.74 13.15
N ASN A 168 6.78 4.11 12.03
CA ASN A 168 8.08 3.49 11.79
C ASN A 168 9.07 4.39 11.02
N LYS A 169 8.68 5.60 10.59
CA LYS A 169 9.51 6.45 9.72
C LYS A 169 10.91 6.77 10.28
N ASN A 170 11.03 6.91 11.62
CA ASN A 170 12.29 7.22 12.29
C ASN A 170 13.08 5.97 12.73
N ILE A 171 12.44 4.80 12.76
CA ILE A 171 13.01 3.56 13.30
C ILE A 171 13.49 2.66 12.17
N LYS A 172 12.77 2.65 11.05
CA LYS A 172 12.97 1.75 9.92
C LYS A 172 13.61 2.48 8.73
N LYS A 173 14.22 1.70 7.84
CA LYS A 173 14.78 2.20 6.59
C LYS A 173 13.67 2.33 5.55
N ILE A 174 13.03 3.49 5.52
CA ILE A 174 11.97 3.80 4.54
C ILE A 174 12.56 4.68 3.45
N TYR A 175 12.45 4.24 2.20
CA TYR A 175 12.95 4.94 1.03
C TYR A 175 11.85 5.23 0.03
N VAL A 176 12.07 6.23 -0.80
CA VAL A 176 11.16 6.63 -1.88
C VAL A 176 11.67 6.10 -3.22
N TYR A 177 10.73 5.61 -4.02
CA TYR A 177 10.88 5.46 -5.46
C TYR A 177 10.05 6.54 -6.15
N LYS A 178 10.69 7.44 -6.91
CA LYS A 178 9.99 8.49 -7.66
C LYS A 178 9.41 7.93 -8.95
N LEU A 179 8.09 7.98 -9.08
CA LEU A 179 7.37 7.58 -10.29
C LEU A 179 7.35 8.74 -11.27
N GLU A 180 8.09 8.61 -12.36
CA GLU A 180 8.13 9.64 -13.40
C GLU A 180 7.01 9.51 -14.43
N SER A 181 6.55 8.27 -14.64
CA SER A 181 5.49 7.97 -15.60
C SER A 181 4.11 8.46 -15.14
N TYR A 182 3.10 8.25 -15.99
CA TYR A 182 1.73 8.67 -15.72
C TYR A 182 1.18 8.06 -14.44
N TRP A 183 0.56 8.91 -13.62
CA TRP A 183 -0.24 8.54 -12.45
C TRP A 183 -1.35 9.57 -12.26
N LYS A 184 -2.56 9.10 -11.99
CA LYS A 184 -3.70 9.95 -11.66
C LYS A 184 -4.62 9.23 -10.67
N ASN A 185 -4.96 9.91 -9.58
CA ASN A 185 -6.00 9.45 -8.66
C ASN A 185 -7.37 9.58 -9.31
N ILE A 186 -8.25 8.60 -9.11
CA ILE A 186 -9.60 8.53 -9.66
C ILE A 186 -10.69 8.53 -8.57
N ALA A 187 -10.36 8.98 -7.37
CA ALA A 187 -11.32 9.05 -6.25
C ALA A 187 -12.44 10.08 -6.47
N SER A 188 -12.32 10.98 -7.44
CA SER A 188 -13.36 11.93 -7.81
C SER A 188 -13.58 11.96 -9.32
N VAL A 189 -14.86 12.09 -9.72
CA VAL A 189 -15.24 12.37 -11.12
C VAL A 189 -15.16 13.88 -11.30
N LYS A 190 -14.06 14.37 -11.85
CA LYS A 190 -13.90 15.75 -12.35
C LYS A 190 -13.20 15.71 -13.69
#